data_00d74276f92269f9cfd5ce0bd40cd198
#
_entry.id   00d74276f92269f9cfd5ce0bd40cd198
#
_cell.length_a   1.000
_cell.length_b   1.000
_cell.length_c   1.000
_cell.angle_alpha   90.00
_cell.angle_beta   90.00
_cell.angle_gamma   90.00
#
_symmetry.space_group_name_H-M   'P 1'
#
loop_
_entity.id
_entity.type
_entity.pdbx_description
1 polymer ?
#
loop_
_entity_poly.entity_id
_entity_poly.type
_entity_poly.pdbx_seq_one_letter_code
_entity_poly.pdbx_strand_id
1 'polypeptide(L)'
;MPKIGTRLRELRRRRNLGVREVALRSGISHSSISLIERDRMSPSVDTLSAIMDALGTTLTGFFSDLNSAVRHSPFYEADEWVEIGKAQTISYRMLGMNHPNRQILMLHETYAVGADTGEPFSHSAQEAGTVLHGAVEVTVGDESRVLKAGDGYYFDSRIPHRFRNVANEPSTVLSAVTPPTY
;
A
#
# COMPACT_ATOMS: atom_id res chain seq x y z
N MET A 1 -0.11 5.50 23.21
CA MET A 1 -0.34 6.06 21.88
C MET A 1 0.57 7.26 21.67
N PRO A 2 1.29 7.37 20.56
CA PRO A 2 2.06 8.57 20.29
C PRO A 2 1.13 9.79 20.23
N LYS A 3 1.53 10.87 20.89
CA LYS A 3 0.72 12.09 20.95
C LYS A 3 0.88 12.87 19.64
N ILE A 4 -0.24 13.21 19.00
CA ILE A 4 -0.30 13.93 17.73
C ILE A 4 0.48 15.25 17.78
N GLY A 5 0.35 16.00 18.88
CA GLY A 5 0.97 17.31 19.03
C GLY A 5 2.48 17.25 19.08
N THR A 6 3.04 16.30 19.82
CA THR A 6 4.50 16.09 19.86
C THR A 6 5.04 15.82 18.46
N ARG A 7 4.37 14.96 17.70
CA ARG A 7 4.78 14.62 16.31
C ARG A 7 4.65 15.80 15.36
N LEU A 8 3.57 16.55 15.46
CA LEU A 8 3.37 17.77 14.68
C LEU A 8 4.52 18.77 14.90
N ARG A 9 4.91 18.97 16.16
CA ARG A 9 6.03 19.84 16.53
C ARG A 9 7.36 19.35 15.96
N GLU A 10 7.62 18.05 15.97
CA GLU A 10 8.83 17.46 15.37
C GLU A 10 8.85 17.66 13.86
N LEU A 11 7.75 17.39 13.17
CA LEU A 11 7.63 17.57 11.72
C LEU A 11 7.87 19.03 11.33
N ARG A 12 7.24 19.98 12.03
CA ARG A 12 7.46 21.42 11.80
C ARG A 12 8.94 21.79 11.98
N ARG A 13 9.58 21.30 13.04
CA ARG A 13 11.01 21.58 13.30
C ARG A 13 11.92 21.00 12.23
N ARG A 14 11.65 19.78 11.75
CA ARG A 14 12.39 19.17 10.63
C ARG A 14 12.29 20.00 9.34
N ARG A 15 11.19 20.72 9.16
CA ARG A 15 10.96 21.62 8.02
C ARG A 15 11.53 23.03 8.28
N ASN A 16 12.18 23.28 9.42
CA ASN A 16 12.71 24.57 9.84
C ASN A 16 11.66 25.69 9.87
N LEU A 17 10.41 25.38 10.16
CA LEU A 17 9.31 26.34 10.19
C LEU A 17 9.00 26.80 11.63
N GLY A 18 8.77 28.12 11.80
CA GLY A 18 8.23 28.69 13.03
C GLY A 18 6.71 28.43 13.16
N VAL A 19 6.17 28.43 14.39
CA VAL A 19 4.71 28.28 14.61
C VAL A 19 3.94 29.40 13.91
N ARG A 20 4.48 30.64 13.89
CA ARG A 20 3.87 31.79 13.19
C ARG A 20 3.82 31.56 11.67
N GLU A 21 4.82 30.98 11.10
CA GLU A 21 4.89 30.67 9.68
C GLU A 21 3.84 29.63 9.28
N VAL A 22 3.73 28.56 10.08
CA VAL A 22 2.67 27.54 9.84
C VAL A 22 1.28 28.15 10.03
N ALA A 23 1.10 29.04 11.02
CA ALA A 23 -0.16 29.74 11.23
C ALA A 23 -0.56 30.59 9.99
N LEU A 24 0.41 31.32 9.43
CA LEU A 24 0.19 32.13 8.23
C LEU A 24 -0.23 31.26 7.02
N ARG A 25 0.49 30.16 6.80
CA ARG A 25 0.25 29.26 5.66
C ARG A 25 -1.04 28.45 5.76
N SER A 26 -1.38 28.02 6.97
CA SER A 26 -2.55 27.17 7.21
C SER A 26 -3.84 27.92 7.47
N GLY A 27 -3.79 29.24 7.75
CA GLY A 27 -4.93 30.02 8.22
C GLY A 27 -5.37 29.70 9.65
N ILE A 28 -4.63 28.85 10.36
CA ILE A 28 -4.94 28.45 11.75
C ILE A 28 -4.22 29.38 12.73
N SER A 29 -4.89 29.79 13.81
CA SER A 29 -4.29 30.70 14.77
C SER A 29 -3.01 30.12 15.40
N HIS A 30 -2.01 30.96 15.63
CA HIS A 30 -0.78 30.61 16.33
C HIS A 30 -1.03 29.95 17.70
N SER A 31 -2.02 30.43 18.44
CA SER A 31 -2.41 29.89 19.74
C SER A 31 -2.96 28.46 19.61
N SER A 32 -3.81 28.22 18.61
CA SER A 32 -4.37 26.89 18.33
C SER A 32 -3.27 25.88 17.98
N ILE A 33 -2.38 26.23 17.06
CA ILE A 33 -1.25 25.36 16.70
C ILE A 33 -0.39 25.07 17.93
N SER A 34 -0.10 26.06 18.75
CA SER A 34 0.69 25.91 19.97
C SER A 34 0.01 25.01 21.01
N LEU A 35 -1.34 25.06 21.13
CA LEU A 35 -2.09 24.17 22.02
C LEU A 35 -2.11 22.74 21.47
N ILE A 36 -2.29 22.56 20.16
CA ILE A 36 -2.24 21.25 19.50
C ILE A 36 -0.85 20.60 19.72
N GLU A 37 0.24 21.35 19.46
CA GLU A 37 1.61 20.84 19.62
C GLU A 37 1.97 20.43 21.07
N ARG A 38 1.21 20.93 22.05
CA ARG A 38 1.35 20.56 23.46
C ARG A 38 0.35 19.50 23.89
N ASP A 39 -0.42 18.93 22.98
CA ASP A 39 -1.49 17.97 23.26
C ASP A 39 -2.54 18.50 24.26
N ARG A 40 -2.77 19.82 24.26
CA ARG A 40 -3.79 20.50 25.07
C ARG A 40 -5.08 20.82 24.30
N MET A 41 -5.09 20.58 23.00
CA MET A 41 -6.24 20.71 22.12
C MET A 41 -6.17 19.64 21.04
N SER A 42 -7.26 18.91 20.83
CA SER A 42 -7.40 17.99 19.69
C SER A 42 -7.86 18.78 18.47
N PRO A 43 -7.12 18.73 17.34
CA PRO A 43 -7.57 19.36 16.11
C PRO A 43 -8.72 18.58 15.47
N SER A 44 -9.60 19.26 14.76
CA SER A 44 -10.48 18.60 13.79
C SER A 44 -9.66 18.06 12.62
N VAL A 45 -10.24 17.16 11.82
CA VAL A 45 -9.59 16.63 10.62
C VAL A 45 -9.25 17.77 9.65
N ASP A 46 -10.15 18.73 9.46
CA ASP A 46 -9.92 19.88 8.59
C ASP A 46 -8.77 20.76 9.08
N THR A 47 -8.73 21.02 10.40
CA THR A 47 -7.62 21.78 11.02
C THR A 47 -6.29 21.07 10.82
N LEU A 48 -6.26 19.75 11.02
CA LEU A 48 -5.06 18.97 10.85
C LEU A 48 -4.64 18.93 9.37
N SER A 49 -5.59 18.78 8.44
CA SER A 49 -5.33 18.82 6.99
C SER A 49 -4.68 20.14 6.58
N ALA A 50 -5.27 21.29 6.98
CA ALA A 50 -4.71 22.60 6.68
C ALA A 50 -3.27 22.77 7.21
N ILE A 51 -2.98 22.23 8.40
CA ILE A 51 -1.63 22.26 8.96
C ILE A 51 -0.68 21.34 8.16
N MET A 52 -1.15 20.15 7.72
CA MET A 52 -0.35 19.24 6.89
C MET A 52 0.00 19.87 5.53
N ASP A 53 -0.96 20.52 4.88
CA ASP A 53 -0.75 21.25 3.63
C ASP A 53 0.32 22.35 3.81
N ALA A 54 0.20 23.13 4.90
CA ALA A 54 1.18 24.16 5.25
C ALA A 54 2.58 23.61 5.52
N LEU A 55 2.67 22.36 5.94
CA LEU A 55 3.92 21.63 6.17
C LEU A 55 4.40 20.86 4.93
N GLY A 56 3.65 20.88 3.81
CA GLY A 56 4.00 20.16 2.58
C GLY A 56 3.96 18.64 2.73
N THR A 57 2.94 18.12 3.41
CA THR A 57 2.69 16.67 3.57
C THR A 57 1.19 16.39 3.52
N THR A 58 0.80 15.11 3.56
CA THR A 58 -0.60 14.69 3.62
C THR A 58 -0.94 14.10 4.99
N LEU A 59 -2.24 14.02 5.31
CA LEU A 59 -2.70 13.31 6.51
C LEU A 59 -2.21 11.86 6.53
N THR A 60 -2.30 11.18 5.38
CA THR A 60 -1.82 9.80 5.23
C THR A 60 -0.32 9.71 5.55
N GLY A 61 0.51 10.59 4.98
CA GLY A 61 1.94 10.63 5.27
C GLY A 61 2.25 10.90 6.75
N PHE A 62 1.52 11.83 7.37
CA PHE A 62 1.68 12.13 8.79
C PHE A 62 1.34 10.95 9.69
N PHE A 63 0.24 10.23 9.41
CA PHE A 63 -0.16 9.06 10.21
C PHE A 63 0.67 7.81 9.91
N SER A 64 1.12 7.61 8.68
CA SER A 64 2.08 6.54 8.34
C SER A 64 3.39 6.71 9.10
N ASP A 65 3.88 7.93 9.20
CA ASP A 65 5.06 8.27 10.00
C ASP A 65 4.84 8.07 11.51
N LEU A 66 3.62 8.17 12.05
CA LEU A 66 3.32 7.84 13.45
C LEU A 66 3.52 6.35 13.74
N ASN A 67 3.26 5.49 12.78
CA ASN A 67 3.51 4.06 12.87
C ASN A 67 4.99 3.72 12.63
N SER A 68 5.77 4.60 11.99
CA SER A 68 7.19 4.38 11.68
C SER A 68 8.14 4.50 12.89
N ALA A 69 7.65 4.90 14.08
CA ALA A 69 8.39 4.76 15.34
C ALA A 69 8.51 3.28 15.78
N VAL A 70 7.71 2.38 15.24
CA VAL A 70 7.97 0.95 15.25
C VAL A 70 9.11 0.72 14.26
N ARG A 71 10.27 0.26 14.72
CA ARG A 71 11.32 -0.28 13.83
C ARG A 71 10.67 -1.41 13.05
N HIS A 72 10.31 -1.15 11.78
CA HIS A 72 9.85 -2.22 10.91
C HIS A 72 11.04 -3.15 10.68
N SER A 73 10.89 -4.39 11.11
CA SER A 73 11.82 -5.44 10.70
C SER A 73 11.81 -5.49 9.18
N PRO A 74 12.97 -5.64 8.51
CA PRO A 74 12.98 -5.92 7.09
C PRO A 74 12.62 -7.38 6.77
N PHE A 75 12.42 -8.19 7.79
CA PHE A 75 12.10 -9.62 7.70
C PHE A 75 10.66 -9.86 8.13
N TYR A 76 10.00 -10.77 7.46
CA TYR A 76 8.61 -11.16 7.70
C TYR A 76 8.52 -12.68 7.76
N GLU A 77 7.89 -13.20 8.80
CA GLU A 77 7.56 -14.62 8.90
C GLU A 77 6.36 -14.96 8.03
N ALA A 78 6.16 -16.25 7.76
CA ALA A 78 5.12 -16.72 6.84
C ALA A 78 3.69 -16.34 7.31
N ASP A 79 3.46 -16.21 8.60
CA ASP A 79 2.17 -15.85 9.21
C ASP A 79 1.93 -14.33 9.26
N GLU A 80 2.95 -13.51 8.98
CA GLU A 80 2.83 -12.05 8.92
C GLU A 80 2.32 -11.53 7.57
N TRP A 81 2.17 -12.40 6.57
CA TRP A 81 1.53 -12.05 5.30
C TRP A 81 0.03 -11.89 5.48
N VAL A 82 -0.51 -10.76 5.11
CA VAL A 82 -1.91 -10.39 5.34
C VAL A 82 -2.79 -10.83 4.19
N GLU A 83 -3.84 -11.62 4.48
CA GLU A 83 -4.85 -12.01 3.50
C GLU A 83 -5.72 -10.79 3.12
N ILE A 84 -5.81 -10.48 1.83
CA ILE A 84 -6.61 -9.39 1.28
C ILE A 84 -7.61 -9.86 0.22
N GLY A 85 -7.58 -11.14 -0.13
CA GLY A 85 -8.46 -11.78 -1.11
C GLY A 85 -9.62 -12.55 -0.47
N LYS A 86 -10.08 -13.55 -1.20
CA LYS A 86 -11.10 -14.51 -0.75
C LYS A 86 -10.47 -15.89 -0.73
N ALA A 87 -10.01 -16.34 0.43
CA ALA A 87 -9.25 -17.58 0.60
C ALA A 87 -9.93 -18.84 0.00
N GLN A 88 -11.27 -18.81 -0.19
CA GLN A 88 -12.04 -19.93 -0.77
C GLN A 88 -11.91 -20.01 -2.30
N THR A 89 -11.56 -18.93 -2.97
CA THR A 89 -11.43 -18.85 -4.44
C THR A 89 -10.03 -18.44 -4.85
N ILE A 90 -9.67 -17.18 -4.60
CA ILE A 90 -8.33 -16.65 -4.84
C ILE A 90 -7.88 -15.97 -3.55
N SER A 91 -6.87 -16.55 -2.92
CA SER A 91 -6.19 -15.96 -1.78
C SER A 91 -5.09 -15.03 -2.30
N TYR A 92 -5.06 -13.82 -1.80
CA TYR A 92 -4.01 -12.84 -2.02
C TYR A 92 -3.36 -12.49 -0.69
N ARG A 93 -2.21 -13.05 -0.39
CA ARG A 93 -1.45 -12.75 0.83
C ARG A 93 -0.38 -11.71 0.52
N MET A 94 -0.51 -10.55 1.13
CA MET A 94 0.33 -9.38 0.91
C MET A 94 1.48 -9.32 1.89
N LEU A 95 2.71 -9.14 1.38
CA LEU A 95 3.90 -8.88 2.16
C LEU A 95 3.97 -7.40 2.55
N GLY A 96 4.32 -7.14 3.82
CA GLY A 96 4.66 -5.80 4.28
C GLY A 96 3.52 -4.78 4.17
N MET A 97 2.28 -5.19 4.44
CA MET A 97 1.10 -4.32 4.36
C MET A 97 1.27 -3.02 5.14
N ASN A 98 1.92 -3.09 6.31
CA ASN A 98 2.15 -1.94 7.19
C ASN A 98 3.54 -1.28 6.99
N HIS A 99 4.29 -1.64 5.93
CA HIS A 99 5.59 -1.05 5.67
C HIS A 99 5.42 0.42 5.21
N PRO A 100 6.08 1.40 5.88
CA PRO A 100 5.97 2.79 5.49
C PRO A 100 6.62 3.01 4.12
N ASN A 101 5.99 3.88 3.29
CA ASN A 101 6.50 4.25 1.96
C ASN A 101 6.74 3.04 1.03
N ARG A 102 5.88 2.04 1.11
CA ARG A 102 5.92 0.86 0.25
C ARG A 102 5.89 1.27 -1.22
N GLN A 103 6.88 0.84 -1.99
CA GLN A 103 6.99 1.10 -3.44
C GLN A 103 6.64 -0.13 -4.29
N ILE A 104 6.57 -1.28 -3.66
CA ILE A 104 6.25 -2.56 -4.29
C ILE A 104 5.11 -3.20 -3.53
N LEU A 105 4.10 -3.66 -4.24
CA LEU A 105 3.10 -4.59 -3.75
C LEU A 105 3.58 -6.00 -4.12
N MET A 106 3.84 -6.84 -3.13
CA MET A 106 4.23 -8.23 -3.34
C MET A 106 3.13 -9.15 -2.82
N LEU A 107 2.66 -10.04 -3.68
CA LEU A 107 1.56 -10.97 -3.41
C LEU A 107 2.02 -12.42 -3.58
N HIS A 108 1.65 -13.24 -2.61
CA HIS A 108 1.62 -14.68 -2.74
C HIS A 108 0.17 -15.07 -2.99
N GLU A 109 -0.10 -15.51 -4.20
CA GLU A 109 -1.45 -15.76 -4.70
C GLU A 109 -1.71 -17.27 -4.77
N THR A 110 -2.88 -17.71 -4.33
CA THR A 110 -3.29 -19.10 -4.47
C THR A 110 -4.67 -19.14 -5.13
N TYR A 111 -4.72 -19.74 -6.30
CA TYR A 111 -5.92 -19.92 -7.10
C TYR A 111 -6.48 -21.33 -6.86
N ALA A 112 -7.67 -21.46 -6.32
CA ALA A 112 -8.37 -22.74 -6.23
C ALA A 112 -8.59 -23.35 -7.62
N VAL A 113 -8.93 -24.62 -7.71
CA VAL A 113 -9.22 -25.28 -8.98
C VAL A 113 -10.32 -24.54 -9.74
N GLY A 114 -10.02 -24.15 -10.99
CA GLY A 114 -10.93 -23.40 -11.86
C GLY A 114 -11.17 -21.94 -11.43
N ALA A 115 -10.45 -21.46 -10.41
CA ALA A 115 -10.54 -20.05 -10.00
C ALA A 115 -10.08 -19.11 -11.11
N ASP A 116 -10.75 -17.98 -11.20
CA ASP A 116 -10.65 -17.02 -12.30
C ASP A 116 -10.87 -15.61 -11.74
N THR A 117 -10.05 -14.65 -12.16
CA THR A 117 -10.21 -13.24 -11.75
C THR A 117 -11.43 -12.57 -12.36
N GLY A 118 -12.12 -13.24 -13.33
CA GLY A 118 -13.32 -12.75 -13.98
C GLY A 118 -13.03 -11.92 -15.24
N GLU A 119 -13.81 -10.87 -15.44
CA GLU A 119 -13.61 -9.97 -16.59
C GLU A 119 -12.21 -9.34 -16.53
N PRO A 120 -11.54 -9.16 -17.69
CA PRO A 120 -10.24 -8.50 -17.74
C PRO A 120 -10.30 -7.11 -17.08
N PHE A 121 -9.36 -6.82 -16.22
CA PHE A 121 -9.25 -5.53 -15.50
C PHE A 121 -7.92 -4.86 -15.81
N SER A 122 -7.85 -3.56 -15.55
CA SER A 122 -6.62 -2.78 -15.72
C SER A 122 -6.42 -1.78 -14.60
N HIS A 123 -5.15 -1.46 -14.30
CA HIS A 123 -4.78 -0.46 -13.32
C HIS A 123 -3.45 0.21 -13.69
N SER A 124 -3.17 1.37 -13.08
CA SER A 124 -1.98 2.15 -13.41
C SER A 124 -0.74 1.64 -12.67
N ALA A 125 -0.13 0.57 -13.17
CA ALA A 125 1.07 -0.04 -12.63
C ALA A 125 1.80 -0.86 -13.70
N GLN A 126 2.91 -1.47 -13.31
CA GLN A 126 3.54 -2.59 -13.99
C GLN A 126 3.47 -3.80 -13.07
N GLU A 127 3.32 -4.97 -13.65
CA GLU A 127 3.24 -6.23 -12.92
C GLU A 127 4.20 -7.26 -13.50
N ALA A 128 4.88 -7.96 -12.62
CA ALA A 128 5.71 -9.11 -12.94
C ALA A 128 5.40 -10.25 -11.97
N GLY A 129 5.51 -11.48 -12.43
CA GLY A 129 5.30 -12.64 -11.57
C GLY A 129 5.82 -13.93 -12.15
N THR A 130 5.79 -14.98 -11.33
CA THR A 130 6.17 -16.33 -11.70
C THR A 130 5.21 -17.34 -11.08
N VAL A 131 4.92 -18.39 -11.82
CA VAL A 131 4.15 -19.52 -11.29
C VAL A 131 5.08 -20.37 -10.43
N LEU A 132 4.74 -20.55 -9.15
CA LEU A 132 5.49 -21.40 -8.22
C LEU A 132 5.01 -22.85 -8.27
N HIS A 133 3.71 -23.06 -8.49
CA HIS A 133 3.08 -24.39 -8.52
C HIS A 133 1.84 -24.36 -9.43
N GLY A 134 1.53 -25.53 -10.03
CA GLY A 134 0.37 -25.69 -10.90
C GLY A 134 0.52 -25.06 -12.29
N ALA A 135 -0.59 -24.56 -12.85
CA ALA A 135 -0.62 -23.91 -14.15
C ALA A 135 -1.69 -22.82 -14.19
N VAL A 136 -1.33 -21.63 -14.64
CA VAL A 136 -2.22 -20.47 -14.75
C VAL A 136 -2.24 -19.97 -16.18
N GLU A 137 -3.41 -19.81 -16.75
CA GLU A 137 -3.60 -19.08 -18.01
C GLU A 137 -3.59 -17.59 -17.69
N VAL A 138 -2.64 -16.88 -18.29
CA VAL A 138 -2.50 -15.42 -18.18
C VAL A 138 -2.88 -14.82 -19.51
N THR A 139 -3.86 -13.92 -19.49
CA THR A 139 -4.30 -13.14 -20.67
C THR A 139 -3.91 -11.69 -20.46
N VAL A 140 -3.24 -11.08 -21.43
CA VAL A 140 -2.86 -9.66 -21.46
C VAL A 140 -3.21 -9.09 -22.81
N GLY A 141 -4.20 -8.21 -22.87
CA GLY A 141 -4.78 -7.74 -24.14
C GLY A 141 -5.31 -8.91 -24.96
N ASP A 142 -4.78 -9.07 -26.17
CA ASP A 142 -5.18 -10.13 -27.11
C ASP A 142 -4.31 -11.40 -26.99
N GLU A 143 -3.27 -11.39 -26.16
CA GLU A 143 -2.40 -12.55 -25.98
C GLU A 143 -2.80 -13.36 -24.74
N SER A 144 -2.82 -14.69 -24.90
CA SER A 144 -3.12 -15.62 -23.83
C SER A 144 -2.12 -16.76 -23.81
N ARG A 145 -1.58 -17.11 -22.65
CA ARG A 145 -0.65 -18.22 -22.47
C ARG A 145 -0.92 -18.97 -21.19
N VAL A 146 -0.73 -20.30 -21.27
CA VAL A 146 -0.69 -21.13 -20.06
C VAL A 146 0.74 -21.19 -19.57
N LEU A 147 0.97 -20.63 -18.38
CA LEU A 147 2.23 -20.63 -17.66
C LEU A 147 2.23 -21.76 -16.64
N LYS A 148 3.35 -22.48 -16.55
CA LYS A 148 3.58 -23.59 -15.59
C LYS A 148 4.63 -23.17 -14.56
N ALA A 149 4.82 -24.01 -13.54
CA ALA A 149 5.83 -23.76 -12.51
C ALA A 149 7.22 -23.45 -13.12
N GLY A 150 7.77 -22.29 -12.75
CA GLY A 150 9.02 -21.74 -13.26
C GLY A 150 8.85 -20.74 -14.41
N ASP A 151 7.69 -20.72 -15.10
CA ASP A 151 7.41 -19.70 -16.10
C ASP A 151 7.04 -18.36 -15.42
N GLY A 152 7.26 -17.25 -16.13
CA GLY A 152 6.99 -15.92 -15.62
C GLY A 152 6.35 -15.00 -16.66
N TYR A 153 5.90 -13.86 -16.17
CA TYR A 153 5.32 -12.77 -16.97
C TYR A 153 5.82 -11.41 -16.51
N TYR A 154 5.76 -10.44 -17.39
CA TYR A 154 5.99 -9.03 -17.11
C TYR A 154 5.18 -8.18 -18.10
N PHE A 155 4.32 -7.28 -17.63
CA PHE A 155 3.51 -6.43 -18.49
C PHE A 155 3.16 -5.08 -17.85
N ASP A 156 2.69 -4.16 -18.67
CA ASP A 156 2.06 -2.91 -18.22
C ASP A 156 0.59 -3.20 -17.88
N SER A 157 0.24 -3.06 -16.60
CA SER A 157 -1.09 -3.40 -16.06
C SER A 157 -2.21 -2.45 -16.54
N ARG A 158 -1.88 -1.40 -17.31
CA ARG A 158 -2.88 -0.60 -18.04
C ARG A 158 -3.50 -1.38 -19.20
N ILE A 159 -2.83 -2.43 -19.68
CA ILE A 159 -3.41 -3.38 -20.63
C ILE A 159 -4.36 -4.29 -19.85
N PRO A 160 -5.63 -4.46 -20.30
CA PRO A 160 -6.56 -5.37 -19.65
C PRO A 160 -5.97 -6.77 -19.51
N HIS A 161 -6.04 -7.35 -18.31
CA HIS A 161 -5.44 -8.64 -18.02
C HIS A 161 -6.33 -9.49 -17.12
N ARG A 162 -6.12 -10.81 -17.19
CA ARG A 162 -6.90 -11.83 -16.49
C ARG A 162 -6.03 -13.02 -16.18
N PHE A 163 -6.34 -13.68 -15.04
CA PHE A 163 -5.68 -14.91 -14.60
C PHE A 163 -6.72 -15.99 -14.34
N ARG A 164 -6.44 -17.21 -14.80
CA ARG A 164 -7.30 -18.37 -14.59
C ARG A 164 -6.47 -19.60 -14.25
N ASN A 165 -6.81 -20.30 -13.15
CA ASN A 165 -6.24 -21.59 -12.87
C ASN A 165 -6.80 -22.65 -13.84
N VAL A 166 -5.93 -23.26 -14.65
CA VAL A 166 -6.26 -24.30 -15.63
C VAL A 166 -5.74 -25.68 -15.22
N ALA A 167 -5.10 -25.77 -14.05
CA ALA A 167 -4.71 -27.06 -13.48
C ALA A 167 -5.91 -27.73 -12.77
N ASN A 168 -5.79 -29.04 -12.53
CA ASN A 168 -6.75 -29.80 -11.72
C ASN A 168 -6.39 -29.81 -10.22
N GLU A 169 -5.51 -28.92 -9.82
CA GLU A 169 -5.05 -28.67 -8.44
C GLU A 169 -4.92 -27.15 -8.19
N PRO A 170 -4.80 -26.68 -6.94
CA PRO A 170 -4.53 -25.27 -6.68
C PRO A 170 -3.24 -24.82 -7.31
N SER A 171 -3.24 -23.63 -7.93
CA SER A 171 -2.04 -23.03 -8.52
C SER A 171 -1.57 -21.85 -7.68
N THR A 172 -0.25 -21.67 -7.61
CA THR A 172 0.38 -20.61 -6.81
C THR A 172 1.24 -19.72 -7.69
N VAL A 173 1.07 -18.42 -7.52
CA VAL A 173 1.82 -17.36 -8.21
C VAL A 173 2.46 -16.45 -7.17
N LEU A 174 3.69 -16.01 -7.43
CA LEU A 174 4.31 -14.90 -6.71
C LEU A 174 4.38 -13.71 -7.67
N SER A 175 3.72 -12.62 -7.31
CA SER A 175 3.69 -11.41 -8.13
C SER A 175 4.22 -10.19 -7.40
N ALA A 176 4.64 -9.21 -8.19
CA ALA A 176 5.08 -7.90 -7.75
C ALA A 176 4.48 -6.82 -8.63
N VAL A 177 3.84 -5.81 -8.02
CA VAL A 177 3.19 -4.69 -8.70
C VAL A 177 3.82 -3.37 -8.25
N THR A 178 4.16 -2.51 -9.18
CA THR A 178 4.73 -1.18 -8.90
C THR A 178 4.17 -0.10 -9.84
N PRO A 179 3.77 1.10 -9.33
CA PRO A 179 3.57 1.40 -7.92
C PRO A 179 2.43 0.57 -7.31
N PRO A 180 2.37 0.44 -5.97
CA PRO A 180 1.25 -0.23 -5.31
C PRO A 180 -0.08 0.44 -5.63
N THR A 181 -1.09 -0.35 -5.99
CA THR A 181 -2.42 0.14 -6.37
C THR A 181 -3.48 -0.04 -5.28
N TYR A 182 -3.10 -0.62 -4.12
CA TYR A 182 -3.93 -0.80 -2.92
C TYR A 182 -3.24 -0.20 -1.69
#